data_89865bc8a872adcf11428bdb0ee7df9a
#
_entry.id   89865bc8a872adcf11428bdb0ee7df9a
#
_cell.length_a   1.000
_cell.length_b   1.000
_cell.length_c   1.000
_cell.angle_alpha   90.00
_cell.angle_beta   90.00
_cell.angle_gamma   90.00
#
_symmetry.space_group_name_H-M   'P 1'
#
loop_
_entity.id
_entity.type
_entity.pdbx_description
1 polymer ?
#
loop_
_entity_poly.entity_id
_entity_poly.type
_entity_poly.pdbx_seq_one_letter_code
_entity_poly.pdbx_strand_id
1 'polypeptide(L)'
;AIALQAAYIAGYEILQIYQQPFDFELKPDNSPLTIADRRAHSIISESLAASGIPILSEEGSEISYETRKDWKQYWLVDPLDGTKEFIRKNGDFTVNIALIYNQQPIFGVVYAPVPGYMYWGSENGAFRLNTRNLGIDDFKNFDQLKTLAEHLPFITNTESYLVLGSRSHMNAETESFINDLKKLYPDLAFVSRGSSLKFCTLAEGGADIYPRFGPTMEWDT
;
A
#
# COMPACT_ATOMS: atom_id res chain seq x y z
N ALA A 1 10.84 11.03 -6.76
CA ALA A 1 9.86 12.14 -6.69
C ALA A 1 8.54 11.77 -7.38
N ILE A 2 8.53 11.38 -8.67
CA ILE A 2 7.31 11.19 -9.47
C ILE A 2 6.27 10.26 -8.82
N ALA A 3 6.67 9.11 -8.28
CA ALA A 3 5.75 8.16 -7.67
C ALA A 3 5.15 8.68 -6.35
N LEU A 4 5.92 9.42 -5.53
CA LEU A 4 5.42 10.07 -4.32
C LEU A 4 4.35 11.12 -4.66
N GLN A 5 4.63 11.94 -5.68
CA GLN A 5 3.69 12.94 -6.16
C GLN A 5 2.42 12.30 -6.72
N ALA A 6 2.56 11.26 -7.55
CA ALA A 6 1.43 10.51 -8.11
C ALA A 6 0.54 9.92 -7.01
N ALA A 7 1.14 9.26 -6.02
CA ALA A 7 0.42 8.70 -4.88
C ALA A 7 -0.31 9.78 -4.07
N TYR A 8 0.33 10.95 -3.84
CA TYR A 8 -0.28 12.05 -3.12
C TYR A 8 -1.50 12.63 -3.85
N ILE A 9 -1.38 12.89 -5.16
CA ILE A 9 -2.49 13.43 -5.98
C ILE A 9 -3.64 12.42 -6.04
N ALA A 10 -3.34 11.14 -6.28
CA ALA A 10 -4.35 10.08 -6.30
C ALA A 10 -5.06 9.96 -4.94
N GLY A 11 -4.31 9.96 -3.84
CA GLY A 11 -4.90 9.89 -2.49
C GLY A 11 -5.74 11.12 -2.15
N TYR A 12 -5.36 12.30 -2.63
CA TYR A 12 -6.18 13.51 -2.49
C TYR A 12 -7.53 13.35 -3.21
N GLU A 13 -7.52 12.88 -4.46
CA GLU A 13 -8.75 12.62 -5.23
C GLU A 13 -9.62 11.54 -4.57
N ILE A 14 -9.00 10.46 -4.07
CA ILE A 14 -9.69 9.43 -3.31
C ILE A 14 -10.41 10.04 -2.09
N LEU A 15 -9.77 10.93 -1.34
CA LEU A 15 -10.38 11.59 -0.19
C LEU A 15 -11.57 12.48 -0.56
N GLN A 16 -11.53 13.17 -1.71
CA GLN A 16 -12.67 13.97 -2.20
C GLN A 16 -13.90 13.08 -2.43
N ILE A 17 -13.71 11.90 -3.02
CA ILE A 17 -14.78 10.94 -3.26
C ILE A 17 -15.21 10.30 -1.93
N TYR A 18 -14.26 9.97 -1.05
CA TYR A 18 -14.51 9.34 0.25
C TYR A 18 -15.45 10.16 1.13
N GLN A 19 -15.41 11.48 1.04
CA GLN A 19 -16.27 12.39 1.82
C GLN A 19 -17.71 12.48 1.32
N GLN A 20 -17.99 11.98 0.11
CA GLN A 20 -19.29 12.06 -0.54
C GLN A 20 -20.00 10.69 -0.54
N PRO A 21 -21.31 10.63 -0.79
CA PRO A 21 -21.98 9.40 -1.20
C PRO A 21 -21.42 8.93 -2.53
N PHE A 22 -21.16 7.64 -2.67
CA PHE A 22 -20.71 7.01 -3.91
C PHE A 22 -21.33 5.61 -4.08
N ASP A 23 -21.47 5.20 -5.31
CA ASP A 23 -21.85 3.83 -5.68
C ASP A 23 -20.61 2.98 -5.97
N PHE A 24 -20.78 1.66 -5.93
CA PHE A 24 -19.75 0.72 -6.31
C PHE A 24 -20.32 -0.36 -7.24
N GLU A 25 -19.45 -0.91 -8.08
CA GLU A 25 -19.73 -2.04 -8.95
C GLU A 25 -18.98 -3.27 -8.44
N LEU A 26 -19.35 -4.46 -8.90
CA LEU A 26 -18.59 -5.68 -8.64
C LEU A 26 -17.80 -6.05 -9.90
N LYS A 27 -16.52 -6.34 -9.76
CA LYS A 27 -15.68 -6.92 -10.80
C LYS A 27 -16.09 -8.39 -11.05
N PRO A 28 -15.63 -9.05 -12.13
CA PRO A 28 -15.94 -10.46 -12.40
C PRO A 28 -15.57 -11.44 -11.28
N ASP A 29 -14.58 -11.11 -10.47
CA ASP A 29 -14.15 -11.88 -9.30
C ASP A 29 -14.92 -11.54 -8.01
N ASN A 30 -16.00 -10.73 -8.11
CA ASN A 30 -16.81 -10.19 -7.01
C ASN A 30 -16.07 -9.24 -6.06
N SER A 31 -14.88 -8.74 -6.40
CA SER A 31 -14.27 -7.62 -5.69
C SER A 31 -14.99 -6.31 -6.04
N PRO A 32 -15.11 -5.37 -5.10
CA PRO A 32 -15.74 -4.09 -5.37
C PRO A 32 -14.80 -3.17 -6.18
N LEU A 33 -15.42 -2.33 -7.01
CA LEU A 33 -14.77 -1.29 -7.80
C LEU A 33 -15.55 0.00 -7.63
N THR A 34 -14.90 1.08 -7.30
CA THR A 34 -15.52 2.41 -7.16
C THR A 34 -14.98 3.39 -8.20
N ILE A 35 -15.62 4.55 -8.29
CA ILE A 35 -15.10 5.67 -9.09
C ILE A 35 -13.73 6.15 -8.56
N ALA A 36 -13.43 5.94 -7.27
CA ALA A 36 -12.16 6.32 -6.67
C ALA A 36 -11.00 5.49 -7.22
N ASP A 37 -11.19 4.17 -7.37
CA ASP A 37 -10.20 3.24 -7.97
C ASP A 37 -9.84 3.70 -9.39
N ARG A 38 -10.86 3.96 -10.22
CA ARG A 38 -10.68 4.38 -11.62
C ARG A 38 -9.96 5.74 -11.74
N ARG A 39 -10.36 6.72 -10.93
CA ARG A 39 -9.73 8.05 -10.97
C ARG A 39 -8.31 8.02 -10.45
N ALA A 40 -8.05 7.30 -9.38
CA ALA A 40 -6.70 7.09 -8.86
C ALA A 40 -5.81 6.42 -9.91
N HIS A 41 -6.31 5.37 -10.58
CA HIS A 41 -5.61 4.72 -11.69
C HIS A 41 -5.22 5.71 -12.80
N SER A 42 -6.18 6.53 -13.28
CA SER A 42 -5.91 7.51 -14.35
C SER A 42 -4.83 8.51 -13.93
N ILE A 43 -4.95 9.08 -12.73
CA ILE A 43 -3.99 10.06 -12.19
C ILE A 43 -2.58 9.46 -12.09
N ILE A 44 -2.47 8.23 -11.54
CA ILE A 44 -1.18 7.57 -11.38
C ILE A 44 -0.58 7.24 -12.75
N SER A 45 -1.37 6.69 -13.66
CA SER A 45 -0.93 6.31 -15.00
C SER A 45 -0.45 7.52 -15.81
N GLU A 46 -1.18 8.63 -15.79
CA GLU A 46 -0.80 9.88 -16.45
C GLU A 46 0.51 10.44 -15.84
N SER A 47 0.62 10.43 -14.52
CA SER A 47 1.82 10.92 -13.82
C SER A 47 3.06 10.10 -14.16
N LEU A 48 2.94 8.77 -14.19
CA LEU A 48 4.05 7.85 -14.43
C LEU A 48 4.40 7.71 -15.92
N ALA A 49 3.49 8.06 -16.84
CA ALA A 49 3.71 7.97 -18.29
C ALA A 49 4.95 8.75 -18.76
N ALA A 50 5.27 9.87 -18.11
CA ALA A 50 6.45 10.67 -18.41
C ALA A 50 7.78 9.91 -18.20
N SER A 51 7.78 8.80 -17.45
CA SER A 51 8.96 7.96 -17.24
C SER A 51 9.29 7.07 -18.45
N GLY A 52 8.34 6.84 -19.34
CA GLY A 52 8.47 5.87 -20.44
C GLY A 52 8.54 4.40 -20.01
N ILE A 53 8.31 4.12 -18.71
CA ILE A 53 8.37 2.77 -18.13
C ILE A 53 6.97 2.15 -18.20
N PRO A 54 6.80 0.88 -18.62
CA PRO A 54 5.51 0.20 -18.62
C PRO A 54 4.84 0.21 -17.24
N ILE A 55 3.50 0.22 -17.23
CA ILE A 55 2.72 0.22 -16.00
C ILE A 55 1.85 -1.04 -15.97
N LEU A 56 1.98 -1.85 -14.91
CA LEU A 56 1.08 -2.93 -14.55
C LEU A 56 0.24 -2.47 -13.36
N SER A 57 -1.05 -2.29 -13.58
CA SER A 57 -1.96 -1.77 -12.56
C SER A 57 -3.17 -2.69 -12.41
N GLU A 58 -3.67 -2.84 -11.17
CA GLU A 58 -4.89 -3.60 -10.88
C GLU A 58 -6.09 -3.14 -11.70
N GLU A 59 -6.24 -1.82 -11.88
CA GLU A 59 -7.35 -1.21 -12.62
C GLU A 59 -7.01 -0.93 -14.09
N GLY A 60 -5.87 -1.43 -14.54
CA GLY A 60 -5.43 -1.30 -15.93
C GLY A 60 -6.09 -2.31 -16.86
N SER A 61 -5.82 -2.16 -18.17
CA SER A 61 -6.16 -3.20 -19.13
C SER A 61 -5.40 -4.48 -18.83
N GLU A 62 -6.03 -5.63 -19.09
CA GLU A 62 -5.36 -6.92 -18.94
C GLU A 62 -4.14 -7.00 -19.86
N ILE A 63 -2.96 -7.22 -19.26
CA ILE A 63 -1.70 -7.41 -19.98
C ILE A 63 -1.29 -8.86 -19.81
N SER A 64 -1.24 -9.59 -20.94
CA SER A 64 -0.89 -11.00 -20.90
C SER A 64 0.51 -11.23 -20.33
N TYR A 65 0.71 -12.37 -19.68
CA TYR A 65 2.03 -12.76 -19.17
C TYR A 65 3.07 -12.80 -20.30
N GLU A 66 2.70 -13.27 -21.47
CA GLU A 66 3.59 -13.33 -22.63
C GLU A 66 4.08 -11.94 -23.07
N THR A 67 3.28 -10.89 -22.89
CA THR A 67 3.69 -9.50 -23.18
C THR A 67 4.65 -8.95 -22.12
N ARG A 68 4.40 -9.26 -20.82
CA ARG A 68 5.11 -8.64 -19.70
C ARG A 68 6.28 -9.45 -19.17
N LYS A 69 6.42 -10.75 -19.51
CA LYS A 69 7.50 -11.63 -19.02
C LYS A 69 8.91 -11.12 -19.31
N ASP A 70 9.06 -10.36 -20.41
CA ASP A 70 10.34 -9.81 -20.86
C ASP A 70 10.59 -8.37 -20.35
N TRP A 71 9.68 -7.82 -19.57
CA TRP A 71 9.87 -6.50 -18.99
C TRP A 71 10.95 -6.55 -17.91
N LYS A 72 12.04 -5.87 -18.17
CA LYS A 72 13.11 -5.71 -17.18
C LYS A 72 12.75 -4.70 -16.10
N GLN A 73 11.95 -3.71 -16.47
CA GLN A 73 11.53 -2.63 -15.57
C GLN A 73 10.07 -2.27 -15.82
N TYR A 74 9.29 -2.12 -14.75
CA TYR A 74 7.89 -1.69 -14.83
C TYR A 74 7.43 -1.09 -13.51
N TRP A 75 6.41 -0.24 -13.59
CA TRP A 75 5.65 0.21 -12.44
C TRP A 75 4.59 -0.83 -12.10
N LEU A 76 4.51 -1.20 -10.83
CA LEU A 76 3.45 -2.05 -10.29
C LEU A 76 2.57 -1.19 -9.41
N VAL A 77 1.26 -1.16 -9.67
CA VAL A 77 0.35 -0.17 -9.07
C VAL A 77 -0.92 -0.85 -8.57
N ASP A 78 -1.24 -0.60 -7.31
CA ASP A 78 -2.59 -0.73 -6.78
C ASP A 78 -3.12 0.68 -6.46
N PRO A 79 -4.05 1.21 -7.25
CA PRO A 79 -4.51 2.59 -7.08
C PRO A 79 -5.30 2.81 -5.79
N LEU A 80 -5.97 1.79 -5.28
CA LEU A 80 -6.74 1.82 -4.05
C LEU A 80 -6.82 0.42 -3.40
N ASP A 81 -5.76 0.03 -2.68
CA ASP A 81 -5.78 -1.19 -1.87
C ASP A 81 -6.70 -1.01 -0.67
N GLY A 82 -7.62 -1.96 -0.51
CA GLY A 82 -8.62 -1.91 0.54
C GLY A 82 -9.92 -1.26 0.12
N THR A 83 -10.43 -1.51 -1.10
CA THR A 83 -11.72 -0.99 -1.57
C THR A 83 -12.88 -1.37 -0.64
N LYS A 84 -12.83 -2.54 0.00
CA LYS A 84 -13.82 -2.94 1.02
C LYS A 84 -13.78 -2.02 2.24
N GLU A 85 -12.61 -1.66 2.69
CA GLU A 85 -12.37 -0.73 3.79
C GLU A 85 -12.79 0.70 3.43
N PHE A 86 -12.55 1.11 2.19
CA PHE A 86 -13.03 2.37 1.64
C PHE A 86 -14.56 2.44 1.67
N ILE A 87 -15.27 1.42 1.19
CA ILE A 87 -16.73 1.34 1.20
C ILE A 87 -17.27 1.35 2.63
N ARG A 88 -16.63 0.65 3.56
CA ARG A 88 -17.00 0.60 4.99
C ARG A 88 -16.68 1.88 5.76
N LYS A 89 -16.03 2.85 5.15
CA LYS A 89 -15.66 4.14 5.76
C LYS A 89 -14.78 4.01 7.01
N ASN A 90 -13.94 2.98 7.10
CA ASN A 90 -13.05 2.76 8.26
C ASN A 90 -11.65 3.38 8.12
N GLY A 91 -11.31 3.88 6.93
CA GLY A 91 -10.06 4.60 6.68
C GLY A 91 -8.81 3.74 6.44
N ASP A 92 -8.91 2.40 6.49
CA ASP A 92 -7.80 1.48 6.31
C ASP A 92 -7.58 1.12 4.82
N PHE A 93 -7.31 2.12 4.00
CA PHE A 93 -6.99 1.94 2.57
C PHE A 93 -5.76 2.75 2.17
N THR A 94 -5.08 2.33 1.11
CA THR A 94 -3.82 2.92 0.65
C THR A 94 -3.74 3.04 -0.86
N VAL A 95 -2.81 3.87 -1.33
CA VAL A 95 -2.30 3.91 -2.70
C VAL A 95 -0.93 3.27 -2.71
N ASN A 96 -0.71 2.25 -3.54
CA ASN A 96 0.54 1.52 -3.61
C ASN A 96 1.17 1.67 -5.00
N ILE A 97 2.44 2.09 -5.05
CA ILE A 97 3.20 2.22 -6.30
C ILE A 97 4.60 1.66 -6.07
N ALA A 98 5.00 0.66 -6.84
CA ALA A 98 6.34 0.10 -6.79
C ALA A 98 7.05 0.18 -8.15
N LEU A 99 8.36 0.40 -8.13
CA LEU A 99 9.22 0.25 -9.30
C LEU A 99 9.92 -1.10 -9.20
N ILE A 100 9.65 -1.96 -10.15
CA ILE A 100 10.24 -3.29 -10.26
C ILE A 100 11.37 -3.25 -11.28
N TYR A 101 12.51 -3.84 -10.94
CA TYR A 101 13.64 -4.04 -11.85
C TYR A 101 14.17 -5.45 -11.70
N ASN A 102 14.26 -6.18 -12.82
CA ASN A 102 14.66 -7.60 -12.83
C ASN A 102 13.92 -8.44 -11.77
N GLN A 103 12.60 -8.30 -11.71
CA GLN A 103 11.70 -9.00 -10.78
C GLN A 103 11.94 -8.70 -9.29
N GLN A 104 12.66 -7.61 -8.98
CA GLN A 104 12.87 -7.14 -7.61
C GLN A 104 12.30 -5.73 -7.44
N PRO A 105 11.58 -5.46 -6.34
CA PRO A 105 11.18 -4.09 -6.01
C PRO A 105 12.41 -3.29 -5.60
N ILE A 106 12.72 -2.23 -6.35
CA ILE A 106 13.86 -1.35 -6.07
C ILE A 106 13.44 -0.03 -5.42
N PHE A 107 12.16 0.32 -5.53
CA PHE A 107 11.55 1.47 -4.90
C PHE A 107 10.05 1.20 -4.69
N GLY A 108 9.51 1.59 -3.55
CA GLY A 108 8.08 1.46 -3.27
C GLY A 108 7.54 2.66 -2.51
N VAL A 109 6.28 2.98 -2.76
CA VAL A 109 5.49 4.01 -2.05
C VAL A 109 4.18 3.39 -1.60
N VAL A 110 3.84 3.60 -0.33
CA VAL A 110 2.51 3.34 0.23
C VAL A 110 2.00 4.65 0.83
N TYR A 111 0.90 5.17 0.31
CA TYR A 111 0.26 6.35 0.86
C TYR A 111 -1.07 6.00 1.51
N ALA A 112 -1.21 6.32 2.78
CA ALA A 112 -2.42 6.17 3.59
C ALA A 112 -3.09 7.55 3.73
N PRO A 113 -4.07 7.90 2.88
CA PRO A 113 -4.56 9.28 2.79
C PRO A 113 -5.36 9.70 4.01
N VAL A 114 -6.11 8.82 4.66
CA VAL A 114 -6.92 9.17 5.85
C VAL A 114 -6.05 9.53 7.05
N PRO A 115 -5.08 8.71 7.47
CA PRO A 115 -4.15 9.11 8.53
C PRO A 115 -3.14 10.18 8.07
N GLY A 116 -3.01 10.43 6.75
CA GLY A 116 -2.09 11.43 6.20
C GLY A 116 -0.62 11.03 6.30
N TYR A 117 -0.30 9.74 6.13
CA TYR A 117 1.07 9.24 6.14
C TYR A 117 1.46 8.62 4.81
N MET A 118 2.63 9.01 4.33
CA MET A 118 3.27 8.41 3.16
C MET A 118 4.53 7.68 3.59
N TYR A 119 4.67 6.46 3.12
CA TYR A 119 5.83 5.61 3.35
C TYR A 119 6.53 5.38 2.03
N TRP A 120 7.86 5.31 2.05
CA TRP A 120 8.62 4.84 0.90
C TRP A 120 9.86 4.09 1.34
N GLY A 121 10.29 3.18 0.48
CA GLY A 121 11.48 2.37 0.67
C GLY A 121 12.30 2.24 -0.60
N SER A 122 13.61 2.11 -0.46
CA SER A 122 14.58 1.81 -1.49
C SER A 122 15.84 1.22 -0.86
N GLU A 123 16.86 0.93 -1.65
CA GLU A 123 18.20 0.55 -1.13
C GLU A 123 18.80 1.58 -0.14
N ASN A 124 18.36 2.83 -0.20
CA ASN A 124 18.81 3.93 0.67
C ASN A 124 18.05 4.05 2.00
N GLY A 125 17.24 3.05 2.32
CA GLY A 125 16.46 3.00 3.56
C GLY A 125 14.96 3.18 3.34
N ALA A 126 14.23 3.14 4.45
CA ALA A 126 12.79 3.32 4.51
C ALA A 126 12.40 4.53 5.37
N PHE A 127 11.33 5.21 4.98
CA PHE A 127 10.94 6.50 5.54
C PHE A 127 9.43 6.61 5.69
N ARG A 128 8.99 7.40 6.69
CA ARG A 128 7.60 7.84 6.85
C ARG A 128 7.52 9.36 6.85
N LEU A 129 6.55 9.92 6.13
CA LEU A 129 6.30 11.36 6.04
C LEU A 129 4.86 11.67 6.44
N ASN A 130 4.67 12.64 7.33
CA ASN A 130 3.37 13.22 7.60
C ASN A 130 3.04 14.25 6.51
N THR A 131 1.98 14.01 5.76
CA THR A 131 1.60 14.83 4.59
C THR A 131 0.55 15.89 4.88
N ARG A 132 0.01 15.97 6.10
CA ARG A 132 -1.15 16.82 6.43
C ARG A 132 -0.95 18.30 6.16
N ASN A 133 0.28 18.78 6.24
CA ASN A 133 0.63 20.18 6.04
C ASN A 133 1.40 20.43 4.74
N LEU A 134 1.41 19.45 3.83
CA LEU A 134 2.09 19.53 2.55
C LEU A 134 1.10 19.78 1.44
N GLY A 135 1.55 20.54 0.42
CA GLY A 135 0.86 20.72 -0.84
C GLY A 135 1.53 19.92 -1.96
N ILE A 136 0.90 19.90 -3.14
CA ILE A 136 1.41 19.17 -4.31
C ILE A 136 2.82 19.66 -4.73
N ASP A 137 3.09 20.94 -4.55
CA ASP A 137 4.38 21.54 -4.96
C ASP A 137 5.55 21.06 -4.09
N ASP A 138 5.31 20.68 -2.84
CA ASP A 138 6.33 20.14 -1.95
C ASP A 138 6.91 18.81 -2.50
N PHE A 139 6.12 18.05 -3.25
CA PHE A 139 6.53 16.77 -3.85
C PHE A 139 7.48 16.91 -5.05
N LYS A 140 7.71 18.12 -5.53
CA LYS A 140 8.71 18.40 -6.59
C LYS A 140 10.15 18.31 -6.09
N ASN A 141 10.37 18.48 -4.79
CA ASN A 141 11.69 18.45 -4.16
C ASN A 141 11.85 17.23 -3.24
N PHE A 142 12.40 16.14 -3.78
CA PHE A 142 12.58 14.89 -3.03
C PHE A 142 13.51 15.03 -1.84
N ASP A 143 14.59 15.80 -1.96
CA ASP A 143 15.55 16.00 -0.87
C ASP A 143 14.91 16.72 0.31
N GLN A 144 14.06 17.69 0.04
CA GLN A 144 13.27 18.37 1.08
C GLN A 144 12.31 17.39 1.77
N LEU A 145 11.58 16.57 1.01
CA LEU A 145 10.69 15.56 1.61
C LEU A 145 11.45 14.61 2.53
N LYS A 146 12.65 14.19 2.10
CA LYS A 146 13.51 13.30 2.90
C LYS A 146 13.95 13.95 4.21
N THR A 147 14.18 15.26 4.26
CA THR A 147 14.53 15.95 5.50
C THR A 147 13.37 16.09 6.48
N LEU A 148 12.13 16.05 5.97
CA LEU A 148 10.91 16.11 6.78
C LEU A 148 10.43 14.73 7.25
N ALA A 149 10.98 13.65 6.67
CA ALA A 149 10.57 12.30 6.94
C ALA A 149 11.31 11.67 8.13
N GLU A 150 10.61 10.79 8.82
CA GLU A 150 11.18 9.94 9.86
C GLU A 150 11.79 8.69 9.24
N HIS A 151 12.99 8.32 9.66
CA HIS A 151 13.63 7.07 9.25
C HIS A 151 12.98 5.87 9.94
N LEU A 152 12.77 4.78 9.23
CA LEU A 152 12.17 3.56 9.77
C LEU A 152 13.24 2.48 10.03
N PRO A 153 13.04 1.61 11.05
CA PRO A 153 11.99 1.68 12.07
C PRO A 153 12.26 2.77 13.12
N PHE A 154 11.23 3.29 13.77
CA PHE A 154 11.36 4.23 14.88
C PHE A 154 10.80 3.67 16.21
N ILE A 155 9.98 2.60 16.16
CA ILE A 155 9.54 1.86 17.33
C ILE A 155 10.54 0.73 17.54
N THR A 156 11.27 0.78 18.65
CA THR A 156 12.36 -0.18 18.93
C THR A 156 12.09 -1.11 20.10
N ASN A 157 10.96 -0.93 20.80
CA ASN A 157 10.63 -1.71 21.99
C ASN A 157 9.12 -1.94 22.06
N THR A 158 8.70 -3.19 21.92
CA THR A 158 7.33 -3.65 22.16
C THR A 158 7.32 -4.48 23.43
N GLU A 159 6.40 -4.19 24.35
CA GLU A 159 6.26 -4.95 25.62
C GLU A 159 5.79 -6.38 25.40
N SER A 160 5.12 -6.67 24.26
CA SER A 160 4.57 -7.97 23.90
C SER A 160 4.92 -8.32 22.46
N TYR A 161 5.05 -9.61 22.17
CA TYR A 161 5.16 -10.10 20.81
C TYR A 161 3.87 -9.80 20.05
N LEU A 162 3.92 -8.96 19.01
CA LEU A 162 2.75 -8.47 18.30
C LEU A 162 2.63 -9.11 16.91
N VAL A 163 1.50 -9.78 16.68
CA VAL A 163 1.15 -10.40 15.40
C VAL A 163 0.10 -9.55 14.70
N LEU A 164 0.38 -9.19 13.45
CA LEU A 164 -0.62 -8.57 12.58
C LEU A 164 -1.42 -9.64 11.83
N GLY A 165 -2.70 -9.41 11.66
CA GLY A 165 -3.58 -10.22 10.84
C GLY A 165 -4.37 -9.41 9.84
N SER A 166 -4.77 -10.06 8.75
CA SER A 166 -5.70 -9.45 7.80
C SER A 166 -7.11 -9.45 8.38
N ARG A 167 -7.81 -8.33 8.25
CA ARG A 167 -9.22 -8.24 8.65
C ARG A 167 -10.15 -9.09 7.78
N SER A 168 -9.79 -9.23 6.51
CA SER A 168 -10.66 -9.81 5.47
C SER A 168 -10.15 -11.15 4.92
N HIS A 169 -8.93 -11.61 5.29
CA HIS A 169 -8.27 -12.76 4.67
C HIS A 169 -7.62 -13.71 5.70
N MET A 170 -8.26 -13.90 6.84
CA MET A 170 -7.88 -14.96 7.78
C MET A 170 -8.32 -16.32 7.23
N ASN A 171 -7.45 -17.33 7.36
CA ASN A 171 -7.75 -18.71 7.01
C ASN A 171 -7.22 -19.67 8.10
N ALA A 172 -7.62 -20.93 8.02
CA ALA A 172 -7.28 -21.94 9.03
C ALA A 172 -5.75 -22.13 9.20
N GLU A 173 -4.98 -22.01 8.13
CA GLU A 173 -3.53 -22.16 8.16
C GLU A 173 -2.88 -20.98 8.90
N THR A 174 -3.32 -19.74 8.63
CA THR A 174 -2.88 -18.55 9.36
C THR A 174 -3.25 -18.64 10.84
N GLU A 175 -4.48 -19.08 11.15
CA GLU A 175 -4.92 -19.27 12.54
C GLU A 175 -4.10 -20.33 13.28
N SER A 176 -3.80 -21.45 12.61
CA SER A 176 -2.94 -22.51 13.17
C SER A 176 -1.55 -21.98 13.48
N PHE A 177 -0.94 -21.24 12.57
CA PHE A 177 0.37 -20.63 12.78
C PHE A 177 0.38 -19.66 13.97
N ILE A 178 -0.65 -18.81 14.08
CA ILE A 178 -0.78 -17.87 15.21
C ILE A 178 -0.96 -18.64 16.54
N ASN A 179 -1.72 -19.75 16.53
CA ASN A 179 -1.91 -20.58 17.72
C ASN A 179 -0.61 -21.28 18.15
N ASP A 180 0.26 -21.64 17.21
CA ASP A 180 1.59 -22.18 17.54
C ASP A 180 2.51 -21.09 18.11
N LEU A 181 2.45 -19.85 17.58
CA LEU A 181 3.17 -18.71 18.15
C LEU A 181 2.73 -18.42 19.60
N LYS A 182 1.43 -18.53 19.93
CA LYS A 182 0.93 -18.33 21.29
C LYS A 182 1.50 -19.31 22.31
N LYS A 183 1.92 -20.52 21.88
CA LYS A 183 2.60 -21.47 22.76
C LYS A 183 4.00 -21.02 23.13
N LEU A 184 4.67 -20.28 22.23
CA LEU A 184 6.02 -19.75 22.42
C LEU A 184 6.00 -18.40 23.13
N TYR A 185 4.98 -17.59 22.85
CA TYR A 185 4.80 -16.25 23.37
C TYR A 185 3.42 -16.13 24.05
N PRO A 186 3.29 -16.51 25.34
CA PRO A 186 1.99 -16.52 26.04
C PRO A 186 1.28 -15.16 26.07
N ASP A 187 2.05 -14.07 26.12
CA ASP A 187 1.55 -12.68 26.15
C ASP A 187 1.44 -12.05 24.75
N LEU A 188 1.36 -12.90 23.70
CA LEU A 188 1.23 -12.47 22.33
C LEU A 188 -0.03 -11.61 22.14
N ALA A 189 0.17 -10.39 21.63
CA ALA A 189 -0.90 -9.50 21.21
C ALA A 189 -1.23 -9.73 19.72
N PHE A 190 -2.52 -9.61 19.37
CA PHE A 190 -2.99 -9.72 17.99
C PHE A 190 -3.72 -8.44 17.57
N VAL A 191 -3.30 -7.86 16.44
CA VAL A 191 -3.93 -6.67 15.86
C VAL A 191 -4.35 -6.96 14.43
N SER A 192 -5.60 -6.64 14.11
CA SER A 192 -6.15 -6.78 12.75
C SER A 192 -6.22 -5.43 12.06
N ARG A 193 -5.63 -5.35 10.86
CA ARG A 193 -5.67 -4.16 10.00
C ARG A 193 -6.05 -4.52 8.56
N GLY A 194 -6.61 -3.54 7.84
CA GLY A 194 -6.86 -3.61 6.40
C GLY A 194 -5.64 -3.19 5.59
N SER A 195 -5.67 -3.45 4.29
CA SER A 195 -4.75 -2.92 3.28
C SER A 195 -3.25 -3.15 3.58
N SER A 196 -2.39 -2.50 2.83
CA SER A 196 -0.92 -2.46 3.00
C SER A 196 -0.46 -1.77 4.27
N LEU A 197 -1.37 -1.18 5.06
CA LEU A 197 -1.07 -0.62 6.38
C LEU A 197 -0.44 -1.63 7.35
N LYS A 198 -0.63 -2.92 7.13
CA LYS A 198 0.04 -3.99 7.89
C LYS A 198 1.55 -3.97 7.66
N PHE A 199 1.99 -3.81 6.41
CA PHE A 199 3.42 -3.67 6.09
C PHE A 199 3.99 -2.36 6.64
N CYS A 200 3.23 -1.26 6.59
CA CYS A 200 3.63 0.00 7.20
C CYS A 200 3.88 -0.15 8.71
N THR A 201 2.97 -0.84 9.41
CA THR A 201 3.12 -1.10 10.86
C THR A 201 4.36 -1.95 11.16
N LEU A 202 4.65 -2.97 10.34
CA LEU A 202 5.90 -3.73 10.47
C LEU A 202 7.13 -2.85 10.22
N ALA A 203 7.11 -2.03 9.17
CA ALA A 203 8.21 -1.14 8.84
C ALA A 203 8.49 -0.11 9.92
N GLU A 204 7.45 0.35 10.64
CA GLU A 204 7.58 1.22 11.82
C GLU A 204 8.24 0.53 13.02
N GLY A 205 8.30 -0.81 13.01
CA GLY A 205 8.69 -1.62 14.18
C GLY A 205 7.54 -1.81 15.18
N GLY A 206 6.30 -1.48 14.79
CA GLY A 206 5.10 -1.59 15.62
C GLY A 206 4.50 -3.00 15.68
N ALA A 207 5.12 -3.98 15.03
CA ALA A 207 4.73 -5.39 15.11
C ALA A 207 5.92 -6.28 14.74
N ASP A 208 5.87 -7.54 15.17
CA ASP A 208 6.95 -8.51 14.97
C ASP A 208 6.75 -9.37 13.73
N ILE A 209 5.51 -9.69 13.39
CA ILE A 209 5.21 -10.56 12.24
C ILE A 209 3.81 -10.31 11.66
N TYR A 210 3.70 -10.51 10.35
CA TYR A 210 2.45 -10.58 9.60
C TYR A 210 2.42 -11.89 8.79
N PRO A 211 1.82 -12.98 9.32
CA PRO A 211 1.66 -14.22 8.59
C PRO A 211 0.52 -14.10 7.58
N ARG A 212 0.76 -14.56 6.34
CA ARG A 212 -0.27 -14.65 5.31
C ARG A 212 -0.03 -15.89 4.45
N PHE A 213 -0.91 -16.90 4.59
CA PHE A 213 -0.87 -18.16 3.84
C PHE A 213 -1.94 -18.24 2.74
N GLY A 214 -2.79 -17.23 2.61
CA GLY A 214 -3.76 -17.14 1.52
C GLY A 214 -3.15 -16.52 0.26
N PRO A 215 -3.81 -16.69 -0.90
CA PRO A 215 -3.42 -16.05 -2.15
C PRO A 215 -3.37 -14.54 -2.02
N THR A 216 -2.44 -13.93 -2.76
CA THR A 216 -2.31 -12.49 -2.91
C THR A 216 -2.11 -12.14 -4.38
N MET A 217 -2.47 -10.92 -4.76
CA MET A 217 -2.15 -10.40 -6.09
C MET A 217 -0.74 -9.77 -6.09
N GLU A 218 -0.17 -9.60 -7.28
CA GLU A 218 1.20 -9.08 -7.43
C GLU A 218 1.36 -7.67 -6.82
N TRP A 219 0.33 -6.84 -6.91
CA TRP A 219 0.32 -5.46 -6.42
C TRP A 219 0.03 -5.31 -4.92
N ASP A 220 -0.36 -6.39 -4.22
CA ASP A 220 -0.64 -6.40 -2.76
C ASP A 220 0.61 -6.61 -1.90
N THR A 221 1.79 -6.97 -2.52
CA THR A 221 2.98 -7.40 -1.78
C THR A 221 4.26 -6.69 -2.18
#